data_0261dc943f1a381fdda611993e7d9dcc
#
_entry.id   0261dc943f1a381fdda611993e7d9dcc
#
_cell.length_a   1.000
_cell.length_b   1.000
_cell.length_c   1.000
_cell.angle_alpha   90.00
_cell.angle_beta   90.00
_cell.angle_gamma   90.00
#
_symmetry.space_group_name_H-M   'P 1'
#
loop_
_entity.id
_entity.type
_entity.pdbx_description
1 polymer ?
#
loop_
_entity_poly.entity_id
_entity_poly.type
_entity_poly.pdbx_seq_one_letter_code
_entity_poly.pdbx_strand_id
1 'polypeptide(L)'
;IVSGDVYIHTSEAIPQVPDADVVCYGLWLDASIARNHGVFFSRHDTPTRLERMLQKPSVEELNTLLQEGYYLTDIGVWLLSDRAVELLRKRSRNADGNLCEYDLYSQFGGALGTNPTNPDPELASLSVEIVPLPGGKFYHYGTTREMITSTLAIQNRINDQREIIHRDCKPHPSIFVQNSLLSRRFTGDNTNIWIENSCLGPKWQLTKDNVVTGVPDNNWDITLQAGQCVDIVPVGDDGRYAVRVYGIDDKFAGAEQQRRRFPVVSTLEEMEQAIKDQLQGIESLTAERMMSAEELSNEASLPRLVAQRHRYRNSNWKAIADNHAHSVFYQLDLHDAARQFAENGIELPGELSQSEPLINLMSDSMFRAEVYRHYGKKHDNYEDKAFEILRSALTSTVLFRKELPIRAVCSDQIVWSRS
;
A
#
# COMPACT_ATOMS: atom_id res chain seq x y z
N ILE A 1 7.92 18.61 -1.16
CA ILE A 1 7.90 17.31 -1.85
C ILE A 1 7.52 16.25 -0.83
N VAL A 2 6.63 15.36 -1.20
CA VAL A 2 6.26 14.19 -0.38
C VAL A 2 6.26 12.97 -1.30
N SER A 3 6.91 11.89 -0.87
CA SER A 3 6.92 10.63 -1.62
C SER A 3 5.51 10.01 -1.66
N GLY A 4 5.13 9.43 -2.80
CA GLY A 4 3.81 8.84 -3.02
C GLY A 4 3.68 7.39 -2.55
N ASP A 5 4.77 6.73 -2.22
CA ASP A 5 4.87 5.33 -1.84
C ASP A 5 5.21 5.11 -0.35
N VAL A 6 4.97 6.12 0.47
CA VAL A 6 5.19 6.05 1.92
C VAL A 6 3.96 6.47 2.70
N TYR A 7 3.74 5.82 3.83
CA TYR A 7 2.84 6.27 4.87
C TYR A 7 3.63 6.54 6.15
N ILE A 8 3.50 7.76 6.67
CA ILE A 8 4.20 8.20 7.86
C ILE A 8 3.16 8.45 8.95
N HIS A 9 3.43 7.91 10.12
CA HIS A 9 2.64 8.17 11.32
C HIS A 9 3.56 8.73 12.41
N THR A 10 3.14 9.80 13.06
CA THR A 10 3.79 10.30 14.27
C THR A 10 2.80 10.36 15.41
N SER A 11 3.24 10.02 16.62
CA SER A 11 2.47 10.14 17.87
C SER A 11 2.81 11.38 18.65
N GLU A 12 3.76 12.17 18.18
CA GLU A 12 4.23 13.39 18.84
C GLU A 12 4.03 14.62 17.95
N ALA A 13 4.09 15.78 18.54
CA ALA A 13 4.00 17.03 17.78
C ALA A 13 5.16 17.15 16.80
N ILE A 14 4.85 17.55 15.57
CA ILE A 14 5.86 17.82 14.55
C ILE A 14 6.71 19.02 15.02
N PRO A 15 8.05 18.91 15.03
CA PRO A 15 8.93 20.00 15.39
C PRO A 15 8.69 21.25 14.52
N GLN A 16 8.96 22.42 15.10
CA GLN A 16 8.92 23.66 14.33
C GLN A 16 9.86 23.56 13.11
N VAL A 17 9.37 23.98 11.96
CA VAL A 17 10.16 24.00 10.73
C VAL A 17 11.32 25.00 10.87
N PRO A 18 12.58 24.59 10.70
CA PRO A 18 13.70 25.49 10.70
C PRO A 18 13.66 26.48 9.53
N ASP A 19 14.26 27.63 9.71
CA ASP A 19 14.46 28.61 8.63
C ASP A 19 15.69 28.19 7.76
N ALA A 20 15.43 27.38 6.75
CA ALA A 20 16.43 26.87 5.84
C ALA A 20 15.87 26.73 4.41
N ASP A 21 16.77 26.73 3.41
CA ASP A 21 16.36 26.55 2.02
C ASP A 21 15.79 25.15 1.76
N VAL A 22 16.34 24.15 2.44
CA VAL A 22 15.88 22.75 2.36
C VAL A 22 15.76 22.19 3.77
N VAL A 23 14.59 21.64 4.10
CA VAL A 23 14.36 20.91 5.35
C VAL A 23 13.96 19.48 5.02
N CYS A 24 14.77 18.53 5.46
CA CYS A 24 14.51 17.11 5.24
C CYS A 24 14.09 16.44 6.54
N TYR A 25 12.91 15.80 6.54
CA TYR A 25 12.49 15.00 7.66
C TYR A 25 13.03 13.57 7.56
N GLY A 26 13.45 13.03 8.69
CA GLY A 26 13.98 11.69 8.76
C GLY A 26 13.62 10.96 10.04
N LEU A 27 13.87 9.65 10.05
CA LEU A 27 13.66 8.77 11.19
C LEU A 27 14.94 8.06 11.61
N TRP A 28 15.07 7.82 12.90
CA TRP A 28 16.06 6.91 13.46
C TRP A 28 15.61 5.47 13.19
N LEU A 29 16.18 4.83 12.19
CA LEU A 29 15.89 3.44 11.85
C LEU A 29 17.17 2.61 11.96
N ASP A 30 16.98 1.32 12.23
CA ASP A 30 18.08 0.36 12.26
C ASP A 30 18.80 0.31 10.89
N ALA A 31 20.12 0.10 10.91
CA ALA A 31 20.93 0.05 9.71
C ALA A 31 20.46 -1.01 8.70
N SER A 32 19.86 -2.11 9.17
CA SER A 32 19.27 -3.15 8.32
C SER A 32 18.10 -2.65 7.47
N ILE A 33 17.38 -1.62 7.95
CA ILE A 33 16.29 -0.95 7.25
C ILE A 33 16.82 0.24 6.45
N ALA A 34 17.60 1.09 7.09
CA ALA A 34 18.14 2.33 6.52
C ALA A 34 18.94 2.09 5.23
N ARG A 35 19.64 0.95 5.13
CA ARG A 35 20.40 0.54 3.92
C ARG A 35 19.58 0.50 2.63
N ASN A 36 18.27 0.43 2.72
CA ASN A 36 17.40 0.36 1.54
C ASN A 36 16.89 1.73 1.08
N HIS A 37 17.20 2.79 1.82
CA HIS A 37 16.69 4.14 1.63
C HIS A 37 17.81 5.17 1.46
N GLY A 38 17.43 6.40 1.19
CA GLY A 38 18.30 7.56 1.35
C GLY A 38 18.62 7.79 2.83
N VAL A 39 19.80 8.32 3.11
CA VAL A 39 20.25 8.58 4.47
C VAL A 39 20.90 9.95 4.55
N PHE A 40 20.45 10.77 5.49
CA PHE A 40 21.03 12.06 5.82
C PHE A 40 22.06 11.89 6.93
N PHE A 41 23.29 12.27 6.68
CA PHE A 41 24.36 12.22 7.68
C PHE A 41 24.69 13.63 8.20
N SER A 42 24.86 13.75 9.52
CA SER A 42 25.28 14.96 10.24
C SER A 42 26.36 14.66 11.28
N ARG A 43 27.22 15.63 11.56
CA ARG A 43 28.24 15.52 12.60
C ARG A 43 27.63 15.60 14.00
N HIS A 44 28.32 15.04 14.98
CA HIS A 44 27.91 15.11 16.39
C HIS A 44 27.81 16.53 16.93
N ASP A 45 28.67 17.43 16.46
CA ASP A 45 28.71 18.84 16.85
C ASP A 45 27.68 19.72 16.13
N THR A 46 27.14 19.24 15.02
CA THR A 46 26.13 19.94 14.20
C THR A 46 24.99 18.99 13.80
N PRO A 47 24.22 18.44 14.75
CA PRO A 47 23.34 17.29 14.52
C PRO A 47 22.13 17.59 13.61
N THR A 48 21.75 18.85 13.45
CA THR A 48 20.65 19.26 12.58
C THR A 48 21.09 19.67 11.18
N ARG A 49 22.40 19.94 11.00
CA ARG A 49 22.95 20.39 9.72
C ARG A 49 23.38 19.22 8.86
N LEU A 50 22.86 19.15 7.66
CA LEU A 50 23.25 18.10 6.72
C LEU A 50 24.75 18.23 6.35
N GLU A 51 25.52 17.17 6.56
CA GLU A 51 26.87 17.06 5.99
C GLU A 51 26.77 16.50 4.57
N ARG A 52 26.13 15.36 4.40
CA ARG A 52 25.89 14.73 3.09
C ARG A 52 24.71 13.78 3.10
N MET A 53 24.16 13.55 1.93
CA MET A 53 23.19 12.51 1.68
C MET A 53 23.83 11.30 1.00
N LEU A 54 23.45 10.11 1.44
CA LEU A 54 23.90 8.84 0.90
C LEU A 54 22.70 8.06 0.34
N GLN A 55 22.90 7.38 -0.77
CA GLN A 55 21.87 6.52 -1.36
C GLN A 55 22.20 5.06 -1.11
N LYS A 56 21.30 4.40 -0.38
CA LYS A 56 21.38 2.97 -0.08
C LYS A 56 22.76 2.53 0.42
N PRO A 57 23.29 3.18 1.47
CA PRO A 57 24.58 2.83 2.02
C PRO A 57 24.57 1.40 2.60
N SER A 58 25.72 0.75 2.65
CA SER A 58 25.84 -0.55 3.30
C SER A 58 25.67 -0.44 4.82
N VAL A 59 25.30 -1.54 5.47
CA VAL A 59 25.23 -1.59 6.94
C VAL A 59 26.59 -1.28 7.58
N GLU A 60 27.69 -1.72 6.97
CA GLU A 60 29.03 -1.46 7.43
C GLU A 60 29.37 0.03 7.37
N GLU A 61 29.02 0.69 6.26
CA GLU A 61 29.17 2.13 6.10
C GLU A 61 28.35 2.91 7.13
N LEU A 62 27.09 2.54 7.36
CA LEU A 62 26.24 3.17 8.39
C LEU A 62 26.84 3.03 9.80
N ASN A 63 27.36 1.85 10.13
CA ASN A 63 28.02 1.62 11.42
C ASN A 63 29.30 2.45 11.58
N THR A 64 30.02 2.69 10.49
CA THR A 64 31.21 3.56 10.49
C THR A 64 30.80 5.01 10.71
N LEU A 65 29.75 5.48 10.04
CA LEU A 65 29.24 6.85 10.18
C LEU A 65 28.82 7.18 11.62
N LEU A 66 28.25 6.22 12.34
CA LEU A 66 27.83 6.41 13.75
C LEU A 66 29.01 6.73 14.69
N GLN A 67 30.24 6.46 14.31
CA GLN A 67 31.42 6.86 15.08
C GLN A 67 31.72 8.36 14.95
N GLU A 68 31.29 8.99 13.87
CA GLU A 68 31.61 10.38 13.54
C GLU A 68 30.38 11.32 13.67
N GLY A 69 29.18 10.79 13.66
CA GLY A 69 27.95 11.57 13.65
C GLY A 69 26.70 10.74 13.82
N TYR A 70 25.61 11.29 13.32
CA TYR A 70 24.31 10.68 13.33
C TYR A 70 23.81 10.49 11.90
N TYR A 71 22.98 9.50 11.68
CA TYR A 71 22.22 9.41 10.44
C TYR A 71 20.73 9.35 10.70
N LEU A 72 19.95 9.99 9.83
CA LEU A 72 18.51 9.85 9.73
C LEU A 72 18.16 9.19 8.41
N THR A 73 17.28 8.21 8.45
CA THR A 73 16.71 7.62 7.22
C THR A 73 15.73 8.60 6.61
N ASP A 74 15.89 8.89 5.33
CA ASP A 74 14.94 9.70 4.56
C ASP A 74 13.57 9.02 4.51
N ILE A 75 12.54 9.77 4.81
CA ILE A 75 11.14 9.33 4.79
C ILE A 75 10.36 9.95 3.63
N GLY A 76 11.05 10.58 2.69
CA GLY A 76 10.44 11.17 1.51
C GLY A 76 9.65 12.46 1.78
N VAL A 77 9.97 13.21 2.83
CA VAL A 77 9.34 14.51 3.14
C VAL A 77 10.40 15.60 3.16
N TRP A 78 10.33 16.47 2.16
CA TRP A 78 11.28 17.59 1.96
C TRP A 78 10.53 18.90 1.79
N LEU A 79 10.86 19.91 2.56
CA LEU A 79 10.37 21.27 2.39
C LEU A 79 11.43 22.08 1.67
N LEU A 80 11.05 22.79 0.65
CA LEU A 80 11.94 23.56 -0.20
C LEU A 80 11.54 25.03 -0.20
N SER A 81 12.49 25.95 -0.05
CA SER A 81 12.28 27.37 -0.32
C SER A 81 12.05 27.62 -1.81
N ASP A 82 11.51 28.77 -2.16
CA ASP A 82 11.38 29.19 -3.57
C ASP A 82 12.71 29.14 -4.31
N ARG A 83 13.80 29.52 -3.63
CA ARG A 83 15.17 29.47 -4.17
C ARG A 83 15.58 28.04 -4.49
N ALA A 84 15.33 27.09 -3.59
CA ALA A 84 15.63 25.67 -3.80
C ALA A 84 14.79 25.09 -4.96
N VAL A 85 13.51 25.44 -5.03
CA VAL A 85 12.61 25.04 -6.12
C VAL A 85 13.10 25.57 -7.48
N GLU A 86 13.52 26.82 -7.56
CA GLU A 86 14.03 27.39 -8.82
C GLU A 86 15.32 26.71 -9.29
N LEU A 87 16.24 26.38 -8.36
CA LEU A 87 17.43 25.63 -8.71
C LEU A 87 17.10 24.20 -9.17
N LEU A 88 16.15 23.53 -8.49
CA LEU A 88 15.67 22.20 -8.89
C LEU A 88 15.06 22.23 -10.29
N ARG A 89 14.20 23.21 -10.58
CA ARG A 89 13.60 23.42 -11.91
C ARG A 89 14.65 23.71 -12.99
N LYS A 90 15.69 24.48 -12.66
CA LYS A 90 16.80 24.75 -13.56
C LYS A 90 17.54 23.48 -13.94
N ARG A 91 17.82 22.60 -12.97
CA ARG A 91 18.52 21.32 -13.18
C ARG A 91 17.65 20.28 -13.90
N SER A 92 16.35 20.36 -13.77
CA SER A 92 15.41 19.48 -14.48
C SER A 92 15.18 19.89 -15.96
N ARG A 93 16.02 20.76 -16.52
CA ARG A 93 15.96 21.18 -17.92
C ARG A 93 17.33 21.02 -18.58
N ASN A 94 17.29 20.56 -19.84
CA ASN A 94 18.50 20.52 -20.69
C ASN A 94 18.82 21.91 -21.27
N ALA A 95 19.90 22.00 -22.06
CA ALA A 95 20.36 23.23 -22.69
C ALA A 95 19.32 23.88 -23.62
N ASP A 96 18.41 23.09 -24.20
CA ASP A 96 17.33 23.54 -25.07
C ASP A 96 16.08 23.98 -24.29
N GLY A 97 16.10 23.92 -22.94
CA GLY A 97 14.99 24.26 -22.06
C GLY A 97 13.93 23.16 -21.91
N ASN A 98 14.11 22.01 -22.53
CA ASN A 98 13.20 20.87 -22.41
C ASN A 98 13.41 20.17 -21.06
N LEU A 99 12.31 19.61 -20.51
CA LEU A 99 12.39 18.79 -19.30
C LEU A 99 13.28 17.58 -19.54
N CYS A 100 14.16 17.29 -18.59
CA CYS A 100 14.98 16.10 -18.55
C CYS A 100 14.86 15.43 -17.18
N GLU A 101 15.19 14.15 -17.12
CA GLU A 101 15.27 13.43 -15.87
C GLU A 101 16.36 14.04 -14.98
N TYR A 102 15.97 14.35 -13.75
CA TYR A 102 16.88 14.83 -12.72
C TYR A 102 16.49 14.18 -11.39
N ASP A 103 17.33 13.27 -10.92
CA ASP A 103 17.03 12.45 -9.75
C ASP A 103 17.12 13.27 -8.46
N LEU A 104 16.00 13.27 -7.71
CA LEU A 104 15.88 14.03 -6.46
C LEU A 104 16.91 13.58 -5.41
N TYR A 105 17.22 12.31 -5.35
CA TYR A 105 18.03 11.73 -4.28
C TYR A 105 19.52 11.78 -4.62
N SER A 106 19.92 11.15 -5.72
CA SER A 106 21.34 11.01 -6.09
C SER A 106 21.93 12.28 -6.68
N GLN A 107 21.14 13.06 -7.43
CA GLN A 107 21.62 14.29 -8.06
C GLN A 107 21.35 15.52 -7.19
N PHE A 108 20.10 15.84 -6.88
CA PHE A 108 19.79 17.01 -6.05
C PHE A 108 20.25 16.80 -4.59
N GLY A 109 19.78 15.75 -3.93
CA GLY A 109 20.14 15.44 -2.55
C GLY A 109 21.63 15.17 -2.37
N GLY A 110 22.24 14.47 -3.34
CA GLY A 110 23.69 14.23 -3.35
C GLY A 110 24.54 15.49 -3.49
N ALA A 111 23.97 16.60 -3.97
CA ALA A 111 24.63 17.90 -4.09
C ALA A 111 24.45 18.81 -2.87
N LEU A 112 23.60 18.41 -1.91
CA LEU A 112 23.31 19.20 -0.72
C LEU A 112 24.26 18.87 0.45
N GLY A 113 24.39 19.83 1.36
CA GLY A 113 25.15 19.70 2.59
C GLY A 113 26.53 20.31 2.53
N THR A 114 27.28 20.16 3.62
CA THR A 114 28.62 20.79 3.78
C THR A 114 29.75 19.99 3.13
N ASN A 115 29.53 18.71 2.87
CA ASN A 115 30.47 17.80 2.20
C ASN A 115 29.71 16.86 1.26
N PRO A 116 29.10 17.39 0.18
CA PRO A 116 28.20 16.65 -0.68
C PRO A 116 28.90 15.53 -1.44
N THR A 117 28.16 14.43 -1.70
CA THR A 117 28.65 13.30 -2.50
C THR A 117 28.74 13.59 -3.99
N ASN A 118 27.93 14.55 -4.47
CA ASN A 118 27.90 15.02 -5.87
C ASN A 118 27.95 16.55 -5.91
N PRO A 119 29.12 17.18 -5.75
CA PRO A 119 29.25 18.63 -5.58
C PRO A 119 28.69 19.44 -6.76
N ASP A 120 27.79 20.37 -6.46
CA ASP A 120 27.29 21.40 -7.37
C ASP A 120 27.41 22.77 -6.66
N PRO A 121 28.20 23.74 -7.20
CA PRO A 121 28.45 25.02 -6.52
C PRO A 121 27.20 25.86 -6.23
N GLU A 122 26.17 25.80 -7.10
CA GLU A 122 24.94 26.54 -6.88
C GLU A 122 24.10 25.86 -5.78
N LEU A 123 23.97 24.53 -5.82
CA LEU A 123 23.21 23.76 -4.83
C LEU A 123 23.91 23.72 -3.47
N ALA A 124 25.21 23.69 -3.43
CA ALA A 124 26.01 23.78 -2.19
C ALA A 124 25.81 25.10 -1.43
N SER A 125 25.27 26.13 -2.10
CA SER A 125 24.96 27.42 -1.48
C SER A 125 23.64 27.41 -0.70
N LEU A 126 22.81 26.35 -0.80
CA LEU A 126 21.57 26.20 -0.07
C LEU A 126 21.85 25.81 1.39
N SER A 127 21.13 26.44 2.32
CA SER A 127 21.11 26.00 3.71
C SER A 127 20.22 24.75 3.83
N VAL A 128 20.74 23.72 4.50
CA VAL A 128 20.03 22.43 4.63
C VAL A 128 19.99 21.97 6.08
N GLU A 129 18.79 21.81 6.59
CA GLU A 129 18.55 21.26 7.91
C GLU A 129 17.85 19.90 7.83
N ILE A 130 18.25 18.99 8.72
CA ILE A 130 17.63 17.69 8.87
C ILE A 130 16.88 17.64 10.21
N VAL A 131 15.65 17.15 10.17
CA VAL A 131 14.77 17.17 11.33
C VAL A 131 14.30 15.76 11.63
N PRO A 132 14.63 15.20 12.81
CA PRO A 132 14.05 13.94 13.23
C PRO A 132 12.55 14.10 13.50
N LEU A 133 11.75 13.15 13.03
CA LEU A 133 10.32 13.12 13.31
C LEU A 133 10.07 12.27 14.57
N PRO A 134 9.78 12.91 15.73
CA PRO A 134 9.65 12.20 17.00
C PRO A 134 8.44 11.28 16.99
N GLY A 135 8.56 10.10 17.62
CA GLY A 135 7.50 9.10 17.65
C GLY A 135 7.09 8.58 16.26
N GLY A 136 7.88 8.90 15.25
CA GLY A 136 7.59 8.57 13.86
C GLY A 136 7.67 7.08 13.56
N LYS A 137 6.76 6.61 12.73
CA LYS A 137 6.77 5.27 12.10
C LYS A 137 6.61 5.41 10.61
N PHE A 138 7.33 4.59 9.90
CA PHE A 138 7.47 4.64 8.46
C PHE A 138 7.01 3.32 7.85
N TYR A 139 6.08 3.40 6.91
CA TYR A 139 5.53 2.25 6.19
C TYR A 139 5.74 2.50 4.71
N HIS A 140 6.67 1.76 4.13
CA HIS A 140 7.05 1.89 2.73
C HIS A 140 6.30 0.88 1.86
N TYR A 141 5.98 1.29 0.64
CA TYR A 141 5.22 0.52 -0.35
C TYR A 141 5.99 0.39 -1.68
N GLY A 142 7.31 0.51 -1.64
CA GLY A 142 8.17 0.53 -2.82
C GLY A 142 8.40 -0.84 -3.47
N THR A 143 7.97 -1.95 -2.84
CA THR A 143 8.09 -3.31 -3.38
C THR A 143 6.80 -4.10 -3.21
N THR A 144 6.63 -5.15 -4.01
CA THR A 144 5.47 -6.06 -3.90
C THR A 144 5.37 -6.70 -2.51
N ARG A 145 6.49 -7.07 -1.91
CA ARG A 145 6.54 -7.62 -0.56
C ARG A 145 6.12 -6.58 0.49
N GLU A 146 6.61 -5.36 0.35
CA GLU A 146 6.28 -4.26 1.28
C GLU A 146 4.81 -3.87 1.22
N MET A 147 4.14 -4.01 0.10
CA MET A 147 2.70 -3.83 0.00
C MET A 147 1.97 -4.71 1.04
N ILE A 148 2.36 -5.96 1.19
CA ILE A 148 1.77 -6.89 2.16
C ILE A 148 2.22 -6.55 3.58
N THR A 149 3.52 -6.42 3.80
CA THR A 149 4.08 -6.25 5.15
C THR A 149 3.71 -4.91 5.78
N SER A 150 3.74 -3.82 5.02
CA SER A 150 3.32 -2.49 5.49
C SER A 150 1.82 -2.44 5.76
N THR A 151 1.00 -3.04 4.90
CA THR A 151 -0.46 -3.14 5.14
C THR A 151 -0.75 -3.96 6.40
N LEU A 152 -0.06 -5.08 6.60
CA LEU A 152 -0.19 -5.89 7.81
C LEU A 152 0.22 -5.11 9.07
N ALA A 153 1.33 -4.40 9.01
CA ALA A 153 1.82 -3.60 10.14
C ALA A 153 0.85 -2.47 10.51
N ILE A 154 0.25 -1.80 9.52
CA ILE A 154 -0.79 -0.79 9.75
C ILE A 154 -2.05 -1.45 10.32
N GLN A 155 -2.49 -2.58 9.77
CA GLN A 155 -3.66 -3.31 10.26
C GLN A 155 -3.49 -3.72 11.72
N ASN A 156 -2.29 -4.20 12.12
CA ASN A 156 -1.99 -4.60 13.49
C ASN A 156 -2.04 -3.45 14.50
N ARG A 157 -1.92 -2.21 14.03
CA ARG A 157 -2.07 -1.03 14.91
C ARG A 157 -3.52 -0.67 15.17
N ILE A 158 -4.40 -0.98 14.22
CA ILE A 158 -5.82 -0.60 14.27
C ILE A 158 -6.64 -1.70 14.93
N ASN A 159 -6.30 -2.96 14.64
CA ASN A 159 -7.08 -4.12 15.04
C ASN A 159 -6.24 -5.07 15.87
N ASP A 160 -6.81 -5.58 16.95
CA ASP A 160 -6.24 -6.76 17.59
C ASP A 160 -6.47 -7.96 16.67
N GLN A 161 -5.38 -8.52 16.15
CA GLN A 161 -5.46 -9.64 15.21
C GLN A 161 -6.09 -10.90 15.83
N ARG A 162 -6.10 -11.01 17.16
CA ARG A 162 -6.77 -12.09 17.89
C ARG A 162 -8.28 -12.05 17.76
N GLU A 163 -8.83 -10.88 17.46
CA GLU A 163 -10.26 -10.65 17.26
C GLU A 163 -10.69 -10.76 15.79
N ILE A 164 -9.80 -11.15 14.88
CA ILE A 164 -10.18 -11.44 13.50
C ILE A 164 -11.04 -12.70 13.48
N ILE A 165 -12.33 -12.49 13.30
CA ILE A 165 -13.39 -13.46 13.52
C ILE A 165 -13.55 -14.46 12.35
N HIS A 166 -12.79 -14.32 11.28
CA HIS A 166 -13.03 -15.05 10.03
C HIS A 166 -11.94 -16.08 9.73
N ARG A 167 -11.63 -16.92 10.70
CA ARG A 167 -10.61 -17.96 10.57
C ARG A 167 -10.87 -18.92 9.40
N ASP A 168 -12.14 -19.16 9.07
CA ASP A 168 -12.49 -20.06 7.98
C ASP A 168 -12.27 -19.45 6.59
N CYS A 169 -12.38 -18.12 6.48
CA CYS A 169 -12.17 -17.40 5.22
C CYS A 169 -10.80 -16.73 5.13
N LYS A 170 -10.29 -16.28 6.26
CA LYS A 170 -9.00 -15.62 6.40
C LYS A 170 -8.24 -16.19 7.58
N PRO A 171 -7.65 -17.39 7.45
CA PRO A 171 -6.98 -18.08 8.57
C PRO A 171 -5.75 -17.36 9.07
N HIS A 172 -5.19 -16.40 8.31
CA HIS A 172 -4.04 -15.60 8.69
C HIS A 172 -4.26 -14.11 8.41
N PRO A 173 -3.83 -13.19 9.31
CA PRO A 173 -4.01 -11.75 9.14
C PRO A 173 -3.32 -11.16 7.90
N SER A 174 -2.27 -11.80 7.39
CA SER A 174 -1.55 -11.35 6.19
C SER A 174 -2.20 -11.76 4.86
N ILE A 175 -3.44 -12.25 4.88
CA ILE A 175 -4.21 -12.53 3.67
C ILE A 175 -5.09 -11.31 3.37
N PHE A 176 -4.89 -10.70 2.21
CA PHE A 176 -5.66 -9.55 1.75
C PHE A 176 -6.40 -9.90 0.45
N VAL A 177 -7.71 -9.72 0.47
CA VAL A 177 -8.57 -9.96 -0.70
C VAL A 177 -9.40 -8.72 -0.95
N GLN A 178 -9.31 -8.17 -2.18
CA GLN A 178 -10.03 -6.98 -2.58
C GLN A 178 -10.70 -7.18 -3.94
N ASN A 179 -11.97 -6.75 -4.06
CA ASN A 179 -12.73 -6.80 -5.32
C ASN A 179 -12.53 -8.09 -6.10
N SER A 180 -12.59 -9.24 -5.43
CA SER A 180 -12.27 -10.54 -6.03
C SER A 180 -13.30 -11.59 -5.66
N LEU A 181 -13.52 -12.52 -6.57
CA LEU A 181 -14.39 -13.67 -6.38
C LEU A 181 -13.53 -14.89 -6.10
N LEU A 182 -13.73 -15.53 -4.96
CA LEU A 182 -12.98 -16.71 -4.56
C LEU A 182 -13.92 -17.90 -4.42
N SER A 183 -13.68 -18.98 -5.16
CA SER A 183 -14.40 -20.25 -5.03
C SER A 183 -13.60 -21.30 -4.25
N ARG A 184 -12.55 -20.89 -3.56
CA ARG A 184 -11.70 -21.76 -2.75
C ARG A 184 -11.60 -21.25 -1.31
N ARG A 185 -11.22 -22.16 -0.40
CA ARG A 185 -10.88 -21.82 0.99
C ARG A 185 -9.36 -21.72 1.14
N PHE A 186 -8.92 -20.81 2.00
CA PHE A 186 -7.54 -20.77 2.46
C PHE A 186 -7.32 -21.83 3.54
N THR A 187 -6.08 -22.30 3.66
CA THR A 187 -5.62 -23.20 4.72
C THR A 187 -4.69 -22.47 5.68
N GLY A 188 -4.33 -23.10 6.81
CA GLY A 188 -3.39 -22.53 7.77
C GLY A 188 -1.99 -22.23 7.21
N ASP A 189 -1.62 -22.87 6.10
CA ASP A 189 -0.34 -22.66 5.44
C ASP A 189 -0.30 -21.42 4.53
N ASN A 190 -1.49 -20.85 4.24
CA ASN A 190 -1.59 -19.67 3.41
C ASN A 190 -1.26 -18.42 4.23
N THR A 191 -0.17 -17.75 3.91
CA THR A 191 0.31 -16.52 4.55
C THR A 191 0.87 -15.55 3.51
N ASN A 192 0.82 -14.24 3.80
CA ASN A 192 1.33 -13.19 2.93
C ASN A 192 0.73 -13.27 1.51
N ILE A 193 -0.59 -13.24 1.43
CA ILE A 193 -1.32 -13.35 0.17
C ILE A 193 -2.03 -12.03 -0.11
N TRP A 194 -1.93 -11.58 -1.36
CA TRP A 194 -2.67 -10.44 -1.88
C TRP A 194 -3.43 -10.85 -3.14
N ILE A 195 -4.75 -10.72 -3.12
CA ILE A 195 -5.61 -11.00 -4.27
C ILE A 195 -6.44 -9.76 -4.54
N GLU A 196 -6.36 -9.24 -5.75
CA GLU A 196 -7.06 -8.03 -6.13
C GLU A 196 -7.65 -8.12 -7.54
N ASN A 197 -8.91 -7.66 -7.69
CA ASN A 197 -9.61 -7.57 -8.98
C ASN A 197 -9.63 -8.89 -9.76
N SER A 198 -9.73 -10.03 -9.08
CA SER A 198 -9.48 -11.36 -9.63
C SER A 198 -10.61 -12.34 -9.33
N CYS A 199 -10.80 -13.30 -10.24
CA CYS A 199 -11.59 -14.50 -10.00
C CYS A 199 -10.69 -15.72 -9.85
N LEU A 200 -10.69 -16.35 -8.69
CA LEU A 200 -9.95 -17.59 -8.43
C LEU A 200 -10.92 -18.75 -8.23
N GLY A 201 -10.98 -19.62 -9.22
CA GLY A 201 -11.80 -20.82 -9.22
C GLY A 201 -11.29 -21.89 -8.25
N PRO A 202 -12.02 -23.01 -8.09
CA PRO A 202 -11.71 -24.05 -7.12
C PRO A 202 -10.42 -24.81 -7.38
N LYS A 203 -9.89 -24.75 -8.63
CA LYS A 203 -8.66 -25.43 -9.04
C LYS A 203 -7.39 -24.60 -8.79
N TRP A 204 -7.52 -23.31 -8.46
CA TRP A 204 -6.38 -22.50 -8.09
C TRP A 204 -5.79 -22.97 -6.76
N GLN A 205 -4.48 -23.12 -6.72
CA GLN A 205 -3.73 -23.46 -5.51
C GLN A 205 -2.72 -22.37 -5.21
N LEU A 206 -2.80 -21.85 -4.00
CA LEU A 206 -1.88 -20.83 -3.47
C LEU A 206 -1.15 -21.42 -2.28
N THR A 207 0.07 -20.95 -2.04
CA THR A 207 0.87 -21.33 -0.89
C THR A 207 1.11 -20.15 0.05
N LYS A 208 2.23 -19.48 -0.07
CA LYS A 208 2.59 -18.30 0.69
C LYS A 208 3.34 -17.29 -0.19
N ASP A 209 3.34 -16.03 0.23
CA ASP A 209 4.02 -14.96 -0.51
C ASP A 209 3.52 -14.87 -1.96
N ASN A 210 2.19 -14.95 -2.17
CA ASN A 210 1.59 -14.89 -3.50
C ASN A 210 0.80 -13.60 -3.69
N VAL A 211 0.95 -12.98 -4.85
CA VAL A 211 0.14 -11.86 -5.30
C VAL A 211 -0.56 -12.24 -6.59
N VAL A 212 -1.87 -12.01 -6.67
CA VAL A 212 -2.68 -12.31 -7.86
C VAL A 212 -3.58 -11.12 -8.16
N THR A 213 -3.41 -10.51 -9.34
CA THR A 213 -4.20 -9.35 -9.75
C THR A 213 -4.77 -9.47 -11.15
N GLY A 214 -5.97 -8.91 -11.34
CA GLY A 214 -6.59 -8.74 -12.65
C GLY A 214 -7.08 -10.01 -13.34
N VAL A 215 -7.09 -11.16 -12.68
CA VAL A 215 -7.50 -12.44 -13.25
C VAL A 215 -9.00 -12.44 -13.55
N PRO A 216 -9.41 -12.65 -14.83
CA PRO A 216 -10.83 -12.70 -15.23
C PRO A 216 -11.54 -13.96 -14.72
N ASP A 217 -12.85 -14.08 -15.01
CA ASP A 217 -13.62 -15.31 -14.77
C ASP A 217 -13.02 -16.47 -15.56
N ASN A 218 -12.74 -17.57 -14.86
CA ASN A 218 -12.02 -18.70 -15.45
C ASN A 218 -12.29 -20.01 -14.71
N ASN A 219 -11.89 -21.11 -15.35
CA ASN A 219 -11.86 -22.47 -14.78
C ASN A 219 -10.43 -23.04 -14.74
N TRP A 220 -9.43 -22.18 -14.66
CA TRP A 220 -8.02 -22.54 -14.78
C TRP A 220 -7.54 -23.42 -13.64
N ASP A 221 -6.61 -24.29 -13.98
CA ASP A 221 -5.88 -25.12 -13.03
C ASP A 221 -4.45 -24.57 -12.88
N ILE A 222 -4.29 -23.70 -11.90
CA ILE A 222 -3.03 -22.99 -11.65
C ILE A 222 -2.58 -23.25 -10.23
N THR A 223 -1.33 -23.63 -10.08
CA THR A 223 -0.66 -23.78 -8.79
C THR A 223 0.49 -22.79 -8.68
N LEU A 224 0.41 -21.88 -7.70
CA LEU A 224 1.49 -20.97 -7.37
C LEU A 224 2.30 -21.51 -6.19
N GLN A 225 3.60 -21.66 -6.41
CA GLN A 225 4.55 -21.96 -5.36
C GLN A 225 4.83 -20.71 -4.51
N ALA A 226 5.55 -20.92 -3.39
CA ALA A 226 5.92 -19.80 -2.52
C ALA A 226 6.69 -18.71 -3.27
N GLY A 227 6.26 -17.46 -3.11
CA GLY A 227 6.87 -16.31 -3.74
C GLY A 227 6.49 -16.05 -5.20
N GLN A 228 5.66 -16.89 -5.82
CA GLN A 228 5.20 -16.67 -7.19
C GLN A 228 3.98 -15.76 -7.24
N CYS A 229 3.99 -14.82 -8.16
CA CYS A 229 2.96 -13.80 -8.36
C CYS A 229 2.47 -13.78 -9.81
N VAL A 230 1.20 -13.43 -9.99
CA VAL A 230 0.53 -13.34 -11.31
C VAL A 230 -0.24 -12.04 -11.43
N ASP A 231 0.03 -11.27 -12.48
CA ASP A 231 -0.77 -10.11 -12.86
C ASP A 231 -1.29 -10.26 -14.29
N ILE A 232 -2.56 -9.92 -14.52
CA ILE A 232 -3.15 -9.77 -15.84
C ILE A 232 -3.52 -8.31 -16.04
N VAL A 233 -2.76 -7.63 -16.88
CA VAL A 233 -2.85 -6.18 -17.09
C VAL A 233 -3.42 -5.90 -18.48
N PRO A 234 -4.56 -5.19 -18.60
CA PRO A 234 -5.09 -4.80 -19.89
C PRO A 234 -4.19 -3.77 -20.57
N VAL A 235 -3.86 -3.99 -21.83
CA VAL A 235 -3.04 -3.10 -22.65
C VAL A 235 -3.82 -2.59 -23.86
N GLY A 236 -3.63 -1.33 -24.22
CA GLY A 236 -4.38 -0.69 -25.29
C GLY A 236 -5.90 -0.78 -25.12
N ASP A 237 -6.63 -0.53 -26.20
CA ASP A 237 -8.10 -0.54 -26.23
C ASP A 237 -8.68 -1.73 -27.01
N ASP A 238 -7.82 -2.60 -27.53
CA ASP A 238 -8.13 -3.67 -28.49
C ASP A 238 -8.38 -5.05 -27.87
N GLY A 239 -8.60 -5.12 -26.56
CA GLY A 239 -8.95 -6.37 -25.88
C GLY A 239 -7.76 -7.21 -25.43
N ARG A 240 -6.51 -6.79 -25.69
CA ARG A 240 -5.30 -7.50 -25.30
C ARG A 240 -4.94 -7.33 -23.83
N TYR A 241 -4.15 -8.28 -23.31
CA TYR A 241 -3.67 -8.32 -21.94
C TYR A 241 -2.22 -8.77 -21.88
N ALA A 242 -1.41 -8.10 -21.11
CA ALA A 242 -0.11 -8.61 -20.71
C ALA A 242 -0.26 -9.54 -19.50
N VAL A 243 0.31 -10.74 -19.62
CA VAL A 243 0.32 -11.74 -18.54
C VAL A 243 1.70 -11.77 -17.90
N ARG A 244 1.77 -11.37 -16.63
CA ARG A 244 3.02 -11.32 -15.87
C ARG A 244 3.06 -12.44 -14.84
N VAL A 245 4.11 -13.25 -14.88
CA VAL A 245 4.48 -14.15 -13.78
C VAL A 245 5.84 -13.72 -13.26
N TYR A 246 5.97 -13.51 -11.96
CA TYR A 246 7.18 -12.96 -11.37
C TYR A 246 7.33 -13.41 -9.91
N GLY A 247 8.52 -13.20 -9.35
CA GLY A 247 8.78 -13.43 -7.93
C GLY A 247 8.39 -12.22 -7.09
N ILE A 248 7.90 -12.44 -5.87
CA ILE A 248 7.46 -11.37 -4.97
C ILE A 248 8.57 -10.35 -4.65
N ASP A 249 9.83 -10.77 -4.75
CA ASP A 249 11.00 -9.93 -4.52
C ASP A 249 11.63 -9.39 -5.82
N ASP A 250 11.03 -9.68 -6.98
CA ASP A 250 11.53 -9.19 -8.26
C ASP A 250 11.41 -7.66 -8.34
N LYS A 251 12.43 -7.05 -8.93
CA LYS A 251 12.49 -5.61 -9.16
C LYS A 251 12.33 -5.31 -10.63
N PHE A 252 11.47 -4.34 -10.95
CA PHE A 252 11.20 -3.87 -12.31
C PHE A 252 11.69 -2.44 -12.49
N ALA A 253 12.91 -2.15 -12.04
CA ALA A 253 13.54 -0.84 -12.13
C ALA A 253 14.91 -0.94 -12.79
N GLY A 254 15.38 0.14 -13.39
CA GLY A 254 16.66 0.18 -14.11
C GLY A 254 16.70 -0.78 -15.31
N ALA A 255 17.80 -1.48 -15.51
CA ALA A 255 17.98 -2.39 -16.64
C ALA A 255 16.97 -3.54 -16.70
N GLU A 256 16.46 -4.00 -15.55
CA GLU A 256 15.45 -5.07 -15.50
C GLU A 256 14.09 -4.64 -16.07
N GLN A 257 13.79 -3.36 -16.03
CA GLN A 257 12.56 -2.79 -16.59
C GLN A 257 12.45 -3.00 -18.10
N GLN A 258 13.58 -2.99 -18.79
CA GLN A 258 13.65 -3.23 -20.25
C GLN A 258 13.92 -4.69 -20.59
N ARG A 259 14.69 -5.40 -19.76
CA ARG A 259 15.15 -6.76 -20.04
C ARG A 259 14.04 -7.81 -19.89
N ARG A 260 13.25 -7.70 -18.82
CA ARG A 260 12.20 -8.68 -18.54
C ARG A 260 10.99 -8.43 -19.41
N ARG A 261 10.54 -9.45 -20.12
CA ARG A 261 9.43 -9.36 -21.07
C ARG A 261 8.31 -10.32 -20.72
N PHE A 262 7.09 -9.88 -20.98
CA PHE A 262 5.86 -10.60 -20.67
C PHE A 262 5.01 -10.81 -21.93
N PRO A 263 4.37 -11.98 -22.10
CA PRO A 263 3.51 -12.25 -23.22
C PRO A 263 2.26 -11.38 -23.20
N VAL A 264 1.87 -10.91 -24.39
CA VAL A 264 0.61 -10.21 -24.65
C VAL A 264 -0.31 -11.14 -25.41
N VAL A 265 -1.51 -11.34 -24.91
CA VAL A 265 -2.48 -12.32 -25.40
C VAL A 265 -3.90 -11.74 -25.41
N SER A 266 -4.83 -12.39 -26.09
CA SER A 266 -6.19 -11.89 -26.30
C SER A 266 -7.28 -12.80 -25.71
N THR A 267 -7.03 -14.11 -25.59
CA THR A 267 -8.02 -15.09 -25.14
C THR A 267 -7.75 -15.64 -23.74
N LEU A 268 -8.76 -16.21 -23.11
CA LEU A 268 -8.63 -16.83 -21.78
C LEU A 268 -7.72 -18.05 -21.82
N GLU A 269 -7.77 -18.83 -22.89
CA GLU A 269 -6.94 -20.00 -23.10
C GLU A 269 -5.47 -19.62 -23.25
N GLU A 270 -5.19 -18.57 -24.01
CA GLU A 270 -3.82 -18.04 -24.14
C GLU A 270 -3.30 -17.47 -22.82
N MET A 271 -4.15 -16.83 -22.01
CA MET A 271 -3.75 -16.33 -20.67
C MET A 271 -3.35 -17.49 -19.76
N GLU A 272 -4.17 -18.56 -19.70
CA GLU A 272 -3.86 -19.73 -18.89
C GLU A 272 -2.55 -20.37 -19.34
N GLN A 273 -2.38 -20.57 -20.64
CA GLN A 273 -1.16 -21.14 -21.20
C GLN A 273 0.07 -20.26 -20.90
N ALA A 274 -0.06 -18.95 -21.08
CA ALA A 274 1.01 -18.01 -20.79
C ALA A 274 1.42 -18.01 -19.32
N ILE A 275 0.49 -18.19 -18.39
CA ILE A 275 0.82 -18.38 -16.97
C ILE A 275 1.59 -19.68 -16.78
N LYS A 276 1.09 -20.79 -17.30
CA LYS A 276 1.71 -22.12 -17.15
C LYS A 276 3.12 -22.17 -17.73
N ASP A 277 3.31 -21.61 -18.91
CA ASP A 277 4.62 -21.55 -19.58
C ASP A 277 5.63 -20.79 -18.71
N GLN A 278 5.27 -19.58 -18.25
CA GLN A 278 6.14 -18.77 -17.41
C GLN A 278 6.45 -19.44 -16.06
N LEU A 279 5.48 -20.13 -15.44
CA LEU A 279 5.70 -20.88 -14.20
C LEU A 279 6.70 -22.04 -14.40
N GLN A 280 6.78 -22.59 -15.60
CA GLN A 280 7.73 -23.64 -15.98
C GLN A 280 9.04 -23.09 -16.54
N GLY A 281 9.19 -21.77 -16.65
CA GLY A 281 10.36 -21.14 -17.25
C GLY A 281 10.45 -21.33 -18.78
N ILE A 282 9.31 -21.58 -19.43
CA ILE A 282 9.21 -21.77 -20.87
C ILE A 282 8.85 -20.44 -21.53
N GLU A 283 9.51 -20.09 -22.62
CA GLU A 283 9.12 -18.94 -23.42
C GLU A 283 7.75 -19.19 -24.08
N SER A 284 6.81 -18.26 -23.90
CA SER A 284 5.45 -18.41 -24.45
C SER A 284 5.47 -18.33 -25.98
N LEU A 285 5.26 -19.46 -26.63
CA LEU A 285 5.26 -19.57 -28.10
C LEU A 285 3.96 -19.04 -28.75
N THR A 286 2.91 -18.84 -27.94
CA THR A 286 1.59 -18.42 -28.43
C THR A 286 1.36 -16.91 -28.32
N ALA A 287 2.29 -16.17 -27.74
CA ALA A 287 2.14 -14.74 -27.58
C ALA A 287 2.36 -14.00 -28.90
N GLU A 288 1.40 -13.19 -29.32
CA GLU A 288 1.52 -12.31 -30.47
C GLU A 288 2.64 -11.27 -30.32
N ARG A 289 2.87 -10.86 -29.10
CA ARG A 289 3.86 -9.84 -28.74
C ARG A 289 4.44 -10.11 -27.34
N MET A 290 5.72 -9.81 -27.17
CA MET A 290 6.37 -9.73 -25.87
C MET A 290 6.60 -8.28 -25.50
N MET A 291 6.19 -7.87 -24.29
CA MET A 291 6.21 -6.50 -23.80
C MET A 291 7.12 -6.41 -22.57
N SER A 292 8.00 -5.42 -22.53
CA SER A 292 8.83 -5.15 -21.35
C SER A 292 7.99 -4.51 -20.22
N ALA A 293 8.51 -4.47 -19.00
CA ALA A 293 7.85 -3.78 -17.89
C ALA A 293 7.71 -2.28 -18.16
N GLU A 294 8.66 -1.66 -18.87
CA GLU A 294 8.59 -0.27 -19.29
C GLU A 294 7.49 -0.02 -20.33
N GLU A 295 7.46 -0.84 -21.39
CA GLU A 295 6.39 -0.78 -22.41
C GLU A 295 5.02 -0.98 -21.77
N LEU A 296 4.90 -1.94 -20.84
CA LEU A 296 3.67 -2.20 -20.12
C LEU A 296 3.21 -1.00 -19.29
N SER A 297 4.13 -0.32 -18.61
CA SER A 297 3.82 0.89 -17.85
C SER A 297 3.24 2.01 -18.71
N ASN A 298 3.70 2.10 -19.96
CA ASN A 298 3.24 3.11 -20.93
C ASN A 298 1.94 2.72 -21.66
N GLU A 299 1.71 1.42 -21.90
CA GLU A 299 0.60 0.92 -22.71
C GLU A 299 -0.57 0.35 -21.88
N ALA A 300 -0.43 0.26 -20.54
CA ALA A 300 -1.51 -0.18 -19.66
C ALA A 300 -2.74 0.72 -19.81
N SER A 301 -3.90 0.11 -20.07
CA SER A 301 -5.15 0.85 -20.25
C SER A 301 -5.80 1.19 -18.91
N LEU A 302 -5.66 2.43 -18.47
CA LEU A 302 -6.27 2.91 -17.22
C LEU A 302 -7.79 2.70 -17.17
N PRO A 303 -8.58 2.99 -18.23
CA PRO A 303 -10.03 2.73 -18.23
C PRO A 303 -10.37 1.26 -18.01
N ARG A 304 -9.61 0.36 -18.64
CA ARG A 304 -9.83 -1.09 -18.52
C ARG A 304 -9.37 -1.62 -17.15
N LEU A 305 -8.31 -1.05 -16.56
CA LEU A 305 -7.91 -1.34 -15.16
C LEU A 305 -9.00 -0.92 -14.17
N VAL A 306 -9.61 0.25 -14.38
CA VAL A 306 -10.74 0.71 -13.58
C VAL A 306 -11.94 -0.23 -13.75
N ALA A 307 -12.22 -0.70 -14.97
CA ALA A 307 -13.26 -1.69 -15.21
C ALA A 307 -12.98 -3.05 -14.53
N GLN A 308 -11.73 -3.52 -14.52
CA GLN A 308 -11.34 -4.70 -13.75
C GLN A 308 -11.63 -4.52 -12.25
N ARG A 309 -11.28 -3.36 -11.69
CA ARG A 309 -11.53 -3.03 -10.29
C ARG A 309 -13.01 -3.10 -9.91
N HIS A 310 -13.89 -2.77 -10.84
CA HIS A 310 -15.34 -2.78 -10.61
C HIS A 310 -16.01 -4.12 -10.90
N ARG A 311 -15.37 -5.00 -11.67
CA ARG A 311 -15.97 -6.26 -12.15
C ARG A 311 -16.53 -7.12 -11.02
N TYR A 312 -15.79 -7.28 -9.94
CA TYR A 312 -16.15 -8.17 -8.82
C TYR A 312 -16.58 -7.41 -7.55
N ARG A 313 -16.72 -6.10 -7.63
CA ARG A 313 -16.97 -5.26 -6.45
C ARG A 313 -18.19 -5.69 -5.64
N ASN A 314 -19.28 -6.03 -6.31
CA ASN A 314 -20.52 -6.45 -5.66
C ASN A 314 -20.58 -7.94 -5.37
N SER A 315 -20.00 -8.77 -6.25
CA SER A 315 -19.98 -10.23 -6.09
C SER A 315 -19.18 -10.68 -4.88
N ASN A 316 -18.07 -9.99 -4.64
CA ASN A 316 -17.16 -10.29 -3.55
C ASN A 316 -17.81 -10.15 -2.17
N TRP A 317 -18.67 -9.19 -2.00
CA TRP A 317 -19.41 -8.94 -0.77
C TRP A 317 -20.33 -10.10 -0.41
N LYS A 318 -21.12 -10.53 -1.38
CA LYS A 318 -22.05 -11.62 -1.18
C LYS A 318 -21.34 -12.93 -0.90
N ALA A 319 -20.27 -13.24 -1.65
CA ALA A 319 -19.50 -14.46 -1.45
C ALA A 319 -18.80 -14.49 -0.08
N ILE A 320 -18.24 -13.36 0.37
CA ILE A 320 -17.64 -13.25 1.70
C ILE A 320 -18.73 -13.31 2.77
N ALA A 321 -19.85 -12.62 2.57
CA ALA A 321 -20.98 -12.67 3.47
C ALA A 321 -21.54 -14.09 3.63
N ASP A 322 -21.75 -14.79 2.53
CA ASP A 322 -22.23 -16.18 2.54
C ASP A 322 -21.23 -17.14 3.22
N ASN A 323 -19.93 -16.87 3.10
CA ASN A 323 -18.88 -17.65 3.76
C ASN A 323 -18.66 -17.28 5.24
N HIS A 324 -19.22 -16.18 5.68
CA HIS A 324 -19.09 -15.69 7.06
C HIS A 324 -20.29 -16.02 7.95
N ALA A 325 -21.02 -17.06 7.63
CA ALA A 325 -22.16 -17.51 8.44
C ALA A 325 -21.81 -17.78 9.93
N HIS A 326 -20.53 -17.92 10.24
CA HIS A 326 -20.01 -18.07 11.60
C HIS A 326 -19.38 -16.79 12.16
N SER A 327 -19.45 -15.67 11.44
CA SER A 327 -18.96 -14.40 11.97
C SER A 327 -19.82 -13.91 13.12
N VAL A 328 -19.23 -13.18 14.05
CA VAL A 328 -19.98 -12.58 15.15
C VAL A 328 -21.15 -11.72 14.67
N PHE A 329 -21.02 -11.10 13.49
CA PHE A 329 -22.08 -10.27 12.92
C PHE A 329 -23.29 -11.07 12.45
N TYR A 330 -23.08 -12.29 11.97
CA TYR A 330 -24.17 -13.21 11.61
C TYR A 330 -24.73 -13.95 12.81
N GLN A 331 -24.00 -14.00 13.92
CA GLN A 331 -24.46 -14.57 15.17
C GLN A 331 -25.16 -13.54 16.06
N LEU A 332 -24.98 -12.24 15.79
CA LEU A 332 -25.72 -11.19 16.49
C LEU A 332 -27.18 -11.23 16.06
N ASP A 333 -28.05 -11.43 17.05
CA ASP A 333 -29.48 -11.20 16.86
C ASP A 333 -29.69 -9.72 16.53
N LEU A 334 -30.28 -9.43 15.37
CA LEU A 334 -30.57 -8.07 14.94
C LEU A 334 -31.47 -7.33 15.93
N HIS A 335 -32.37 -8.03 16.61
CA HIS A 335 -33.20 -7.43 17.65
C HIS A 335 -32.41 -7.01 18.87
N ASP A 336 -31.38 -7.79 19.25
CA ASP A 336 -30.46 -7.43 20.32
C ASP A 336 -29.58 -6.26 19.90
N ALA A 337 -29.06 -6.25 18.69
CA ALA A 337 -28.29 -5.14 18.16
C ALA A 337 -29.14 -3.87 18.08
N ALA A 338 -30.36 -3.96 17.55
CA ALA A 338 -31.28 -2.83 17.48
C ALA A 338 -31.62 -2.26 18.86
N ARG A 339 -31.86 -3.15 19.86
CA ARG A 339 -32.08 -2.74 21.23
C ARG A 339 -30.87 -2.01 21.82
N GLN A 340 -29.66 -2.54 21.65
CA GLN A 340 -28.43 -1.91 22.14
C GLN A 340 -28.21 -0.55 21.48
N PHE A 341 -28.48 -0.40 20.20
CA PHE A 341 -28.40 0.89 19.53
C PHE A 341 -29.45 1.87 20.06
N ALA A 342 -30.69 1.42 20.25
CA ALA A 342 -31.75 2.25 20.82
C ALA A 342 -31.43 2.72 22.25
N GLU A 343 -30.92 1.83 23.11
CA GLU A 343 -30.46 2.15 24.47
C GLU A 343 -29.37 3.21 24.46
N ASN A 344 -28.54 3.26 23.42
CA ASN A 344 -27.52 4.28 23.19
C ASN A 344 -28.06 5.49 22.40
N GLY A 345 -29.36 5.52 22.07
CA GLY A 345 -30.05 6.60 21.37
C GLY A 345 -29.70 6.70 19.89
N ILE A 346 -29.37 5.58 19.28
CA ILE A 346 -29.14 5.45 17.84
C ILE A 346 -30.37 4.72 17.30
N GLU A 347 -31.14 5.42 16.45
CA GLU A 347 -32.28 4.81 15.75
C GLU A 347 -31.80 4.16 14.46
N LEU A 348 -32.14 2.89 14.29
CA LEU A 348 -31.94 2.19 13.03
C LEU A 348 -33.00 2.63 12.03
N PRO A 349 -32.67 2.84 10.76
CA PRO A 349 -33.66 3.04 9.70
C PRO A 349 -34.67 1.89 9.70
N GLY A 350 -35.98 2.21 9.74
CA GLY A 350 -37.05 1.24 10.01
C GLY A 350 -37.10 0.05 9.05
N GLU A 351 -36.65 0.23 7.81
CA GLU A 351 -36.59 -0.83 6.80
C GLU A 351 -35.45 -1.84 7.04
N LEU A 352 -34.40 -1.42 7.73
CA LEU A 352 -33.20 -2.21 7.98
C LEU A 352 -33.28 -3.00 9.30
N SER A 353 -34.22 -2.66 10.18
CA SER A 353 -34.37 -3.27 11.50
C SER A 353 -34.84 -4.72 11.50
N GLN A 354 -35.32 -5.25 10.36
CA GLN A 354 -36.07 -6.53 10.36
C GLN A 354 -35.46 -7.66 9.50
N SER A 355 -34.51 -7.40 8.60
CA SER A 355 -34.12 -8.42 7.62
C SER A 355 -32.63 -8.43 7.19
N GLU A 356 -31.87 -7.41 7.53
CA GLU A 356 -30.49 -7.32 7.05
C GLU A 356 -29.49 -7.60 8.17
N PRO A 357 -28.44 -8.39 7.90
CA PRO A 357 -27.34 -8.56 8.86
C PRO A 357 -26.73 -7.23 9.29
N LEU A 358 -26.30 -7.10 10.54
CA LEU A 358 -25.66 -5.88 11.07
C LEU A 358 -24.51 -5.40 10.19
N ILE A 359 -23.85 -6.33 9.52
CA ILE A 359 -22.77 -6.03 8.57
C ILE A 359 -23.24 -5.16 7.40
N ASN A 360 -24.44 -5.39 6.88
CA ASN A 360 -24.99 -4.57 5.80
C ASN A 360 -25.38 -3.19 6.29
N LEU A 361 -25.93 -3.09 7.52
CA LEU A 361 -26.18 -1.81 8.17
C LEU A 361 -24.90 -0.99 8.31
N MET A 362 -23.81 -1.63 8.73
CA MET A 362 -22.51 -0.96 8.88
C MET A 362 -21.84 -0.65 7.54
N SER A 363 -22.30 -1.20 6.43
CA SER A 363 -21.87 -0.81 5.09
C SER A 363 -22.51 0.50 4.60
N ASP A 364 -23.63 0.88 5.16
CA ASP A 364 -24.29 2.15 4.85
C ASP A 364 -23.56 3.33 5.48
N SER A 365 -23.14 4.27 4.63
CA SER A 365 -22.35 5.44 5.07
C SER A 365 -23.14 6.41 5.95
N MET A 366 -24.45 6.53 5.73
CA MET A 366 -25.32 7.39 6.53
C MET A 366 -25.50 6.82 7.93
N PHE A 367 -25.74 5.51 8.03
CA PHE A 367 -25.84 4.83 9.31
C PHE A 367 -24.54 4.92 10.11
N ARG A 368 -23.39 4.72 9.48
CA ARG A 368 -22.09 4.86 10.12
C ARG A 368 -21.83 6.27 10.67
N ALA A 369 -22.14 7.28 9.86
CA ALA A 369 -22.01 8.66 10.27
C ALA A 369 -22.92 8.98 11.47
N GLU A 370 -24.12 8.39 11.48
CA GLU A 370 -25.08 8.57 12.57
C GLU A 370 -24.61 7.89 13.86
N VAL A 371 -24.11 6.66 13.79
CA VAL A 371 -23.51 5.95 14.94
C VAL A 371 -22.40 6.81 15.54
N TYR A 372 -21.45 7.28 14.72
CA TYR A 372 -20.35 8.12 15.17
C TYR A 372 -20.83 9.43 15.81
N ARG A 373 -21.80 10.10 15.19
CA ARG A 373 -22.36 11.35 15.66
C ARG A 373 -23.08 11.19 17.02
N HIS A 374 -23.85 10.13 17.19
CA HIS A 374 -24.58 9.88 18.43
C HIS A 374 -23.66 9.51 19.60
N TYR A 375 -22.67 8.67 19.36
CA TYR A 375 -21.66 8.36 20.37
C TYR A 375 -20.88 9.61 20.75
N GLY A 376 -20.48 10.42 19.79
CA GLY A 376 -19.76 11.67 20.01
C GLY A 376 -20.50 12.69 20.87
N LYS A 377 -21.83 12.63 20.91
CA LYS A 377 -22.64 13.54 21.69
C LYS A 377 -22.90 13.09 23.14
N LYS A 378 -22.76 11.79 23.41
CA LYS A 378 -23.23 11.19 24.66
C LYS A 378 -22.13 10.69 25.59
N HIS A 379 -20.91 10.55 25.10
CA HIS A 379 -19.81 9.96 25.84
C HIS A 379 -18.56 10.83 25.73
N ASP A 380 -17.89 11.08 26.84
CA ASP A 380 -16.64 11.85 26.87
C ASP A 380 -15.50 11.11 26.13
N ASN A 381 -15.60 9.79 26.00
CA ASN A 381 -14.69 8.92 25.26
C ASN A 381 -15.39 8.26 24.06
N TYR A 382 -16.21 9.02 23.36
CA TYR A 382 -17.02 8.51 22.26
C TYR A 382 -16.20 7.89 21.12
N GLU A 383 -14.97 8.37 20.95
CA GLU A 383 -14.05 7.85 19.94
C GLU A 383 -13.76 6.38 20.18
N ASP A 384 -13.48 6.00 21.42
CA ASP A 384 -13.25 4.62 21.82
C ASP A 384 -14.49 3.76 21.60
N LYS A 385 -15.67 4.28 21.98
CA LYS A 385 -16.95 3.56 21.83
C LYS A 385 -17.39 3.41 20.39
N ALA A 386 -17.35 4.47 19.61
CA ALA A 386 -17.64 4.42 18.18
C ALA A 386 -16.62 3.52 17.47
N PHE A 387 -15.35 3.59 17.86
CA PHE A 387 -14.29 2.78 17.33
C PHE A 387 -14.48 1.30 17.65
N GLU A 388 -14.89 0.92 18.86
CA GLU A 388 -15.19 -0.47 19.22
C GLU A 388 -16.28 -1.07 18.34
N ILE A 389 -17.36 -0.33 18.08
CA ILE A 389 -18.46 -0.79 17.21
C ILE A 389 -17.99 -0.90 15.76
N LEU A 390 -17.33 0.13 15.26
CA LEU A 390 -16.82 0.15 13.89
C LEU A 390 -15.67 -0.83 13.69
N ARG A 391 -14.82 -1.00 14.69
CA ARG A 391 -13.74 -1.97 14.71
C ARG A 391 -14.27 -3.39 14.61
N SER A 392 -15.30 -3.72 15.37
CA SER A 392 -15.96 -5.03 15.29
C SER A 392 -16.52 -5.29 13.89
N ALA A 393 -17.09 -4.27 13.24
CA ALA A 393 -17.53 -4.35 11.86
C ALA A 393 -16.37 -4.49 10.86
N LEU A 394 -15.25 -3.78 11.08
CA LEU A 394 -14.09 -3.77 10.21
C LEU A 394 -13.23 -5.03 10.29
N THR A 395 -13.12 -5.64 11.47
CA THR A 395 -12.40 -6.90 11.63
C THR A 395 -13.03 -8.02 10.83
N SER A 396 -14.28 -7.84 10.44
CA SER A 396 -15.02 -8.85 9.69
C SER A 396 -14.70 -8.89 8.21
N THR A 397 -14.28 -7.76 7.59
CA THR A 397 -14.02 -7.77 6.14
C THR A 397 -13.08 -6.66 5.68
N VAL A 398 -12.21 -6.97 4.74
CA VAL A 398 -11.37 -6.04 4.01
C VAL A 398 -12.19 -5.01 3.21
N LEU A 399 -13.43 -5.33 2.89
CA LEU A 399 -14.32 -4.54 2.04
C LEU A 399 -14.90 -3.30 2.71
N PHE A 400 -15.12 -3.35 4.01
CA PHE A 400 -15.58 -2.18 4.76
C PHE A 400 -14.62 -0.99 4.70
N ARG A 401 -13.34 -1.26 4.48
CA ARG A 401 -12.31 -0.22 4.42
C ARG A 401 -12.54 0.83 3.35
N LYS A 402 -13.22 0.48 2.26
CA LYS A 402 -13.42 1.40 1.14
C LYS A 402 -14.52 2.42 1.36
N GLU A 403 -15.46 2.12 2.21
CA GLU A 403 -16.69 2.88 2.36
C GLU A 403 -16.74 3.69 3.65
N LEU A 404 -15.89 3.36 4.63
CA LEU A 404 -15.82 4.12 5.86
C LEU A 404 -15.21 5.51 5.62
N PRO A 405 -15.87 6.57 6.07
CA PRO A 405 -15.21 7.87 6.15
C PRO A 405 -13.99 7.72 7.05
N ILE A 406 -12.86 8.19 6.60
CA ILE A 406 -11.55 8.08 7.26
C ILE A 406 -11.61 8.48 8.73
N ARG A 407 -12.39 9.50 9.06
CA ARG A 407 -12.60 9.98 10.43
C ARG A 407 -13.37 9.02 11.34
N ALA A 408 -14.16 8.12 10.78
CA ALA A 408 -14.92 7.14 11.57
C ALA A 408 -14.08 5.91 11.95
N VAL A 409 -13.02 5.63 11.19
CA VAL A 409 -12.14 4.47 11.41
C VAL A 409 -10.94 4.83 12.27
N CYS A 410 -10.55 6.08 12.25
CA CYS A 410 -9.31 6.54 12.86
C CYS A 410 -9.58 7.81 13.62
N SER A 411 -9.90 7.67 14.89
CA SER A 411 -9.97 8.83 15.78
C SER A 411 -8.65 9.59 15.77
N ASP A 412 -7.58 8.94 15.46
CA ASP A 412 -6.29 9.54 15.70
C ASP A 412 -5.34 9.65 14.56
N GLN A 413 -5.47 9.13 13.36
CA GLN A 413 -4.26 9.39 12.56
C GLN A 413 -4.03 8.56 11.31
N ILE A 414 -4.98 7.81 10.82
CA ILE A 414 -4.78 7.12 9.55
C ILE A 414 -5.57 7.80 8.45
N VAL A 415 -4.91 8.62 7.68
CA VAL A 415 -5.45 9.13 6.43
C VAL A 415 -5.22 8.05 5.37
N TRP A 416 -6.27 7.34 5.02
CA TRP A 416 -6.26 6.50 3.84
C TRP A 416 -6.43 7.42 2.64
N SER A 417 -5.37 7.68 1.90
CA SER A 417 -5.53 8.29 0.60
C SER A 417 -6.32 7.31 -0.29
N ARG A 418 -7.36 7.80 -0.94
CA ARG A 418 -7.96 7.10 -2.06
C ARG A 418 -6.93 7.13 -3.18
N SER A 419 -6.17 6.08 -3.36
CA SER A 419 -5.47 5.82 -4.63
C SER A 419 -6.41 5.08 -5.55
#